data_c9a475c821f6ce08c34b91b41cb24195
#
_entry.id   c9a475c821f6ce08c34b91b41cb24195
#
_cell.length_a   1.000
_cell.length_b   1.000
_cell.length_c   1.000
_cell.angle_alpha   90.00
_cell.angle_beta   90.00
_cell.angle_gamma   90.00
#
_symmetry.space_group_name_H-M   'P 1'
#
loop_
_entity.id
_entity.type
_entity.pdbx_description
1 polymer ?
#
loop_
_entity_poly.entity_id
_entity_poly.type
_entity_poly.pdbx_seq_one_letter_code
_entity_poly.pdbx_strand_id
1 'polypeptide(L)'
;MKNLKKSFLAFIAAFAVSCGDPELPVELFPEMEYGAYARKMSQTGEFNYFAIESSALDIHVEYYDGNQGANIAQYDIDVEYVDMIDGGAKSVARKDMRTISASEFTTNADGYLSSDINLGFSATMSTLGITQDDIDGGSYFRYWFTITMTDGRVFDYNNTGPNLVSSSAFAALFRLNAYIVCPSSLEGDVIIDSEDGGLSTLGYWTFSVTGHVD
;
A
#
# COMPACT_ATOMS: atom_id res chain seq x y z
N MET A 1 -49.42 4.85 54.73
CA MET A 1 -48.04 5.19 54.28
C MET A 1 -47.08 3.98 54.20
N LYS A 2 -47.31 2.88 54.92
CA LYS A 2 -46.44 1.70 54.89
C LYS A 2 -46.50 0.88 53.56
N ASN A 3 -47.65 0.90 52.88
CA ASN A 3 -47.86 0.17 51.62
C ASN A 3 -47.35 0.91 50.39
N LEU A 4 -47.30 2.24 50.45
CA LEU A 4 -46.78 3.08 49.33
C LEU A 4 -45.27 2.92 49.12
N LYS A 5 -44.52 2.74 50.26
CA LYS A 5 -43.07 2.49 50.20
C LYS A 5 -42.73 1.10 49.61
N LYS A 6 -43.59 0.11 49.84
CA LYS A 6 -43.39 -1.26 49.29
C LYS A 6 -43.70 -1.30 47.80
N SER A 7 -44.72 -0.54 47.31
CA SER A 7 -45.00 -0.45 45.89
C SER A 7 -43.94 0.33 45.12
N PHE A 8 -43.33 1.34 45.76
CA PHE A 8 -42.25 2.11 45.13
C PHE A 8 -40.97 1.30 45.02
N LEU A 9 -40.66 0.45 46.00
CA LEU A 9 -39.50 -0.45 45.97
C LEU A 9 -39.65 -1.55 44.90
N ALA A 10 -40.87 -2.08 44.73
CA ALA A 10 -41.19 -3.07 43.68
C ALA A 10 -41.08 -2.47 42.26
N PHE A 11 -41.41 -1.20 42.10
CA PHE A 11 -41.32 -0.51 40.81
C PHE A 11 -39.87 -0.24 40.43
N ILE A 12 -39.00 0.13 41.36
CA ILE A 12 -37.57 0.30 41.14
C ILE A 12 -36.88 -1.02 40.80
N ALA A 13 -37.26 -2.13 41.44
CA ALA A 13 -36.72 -3.43 41.14
C ALA A 13 -37.10 -3.94 39.73
N ALA A 14 -38.26 -3.57 39.22
CA ALA A 14 -38.67 -3.93 37.84
C ALA A 14 -37.85 -3.21 36.74
N PHE A 15 -37.35 -2.00 37.02
CA PHE A 15 -36.46 -1.30 36.06
C PHE A 15 -35.02 -1.81 36.09
N ALA A 16 -34.56 -2.46 37.14
CA ALA A 16 -33.21 -2.98 37.24
C ALA A 16 -32.96 -4.28 36.43
N VAL A 17 -34.04 -4.93 35.95
CA VAL A 17 -33.95 -6.19 35.19
C VAL A 17 -34.05 -5.94 33.67
N SER A 18 -34.30 -4.70 33.23
CA SER A 18 -34.52 -4.35 31.83
C SER A 18 -33.24 -3.99 31.02
N CYS A 19 -32.08 -4.11 31.66
CA CYS A 19 -30.80 -3.98 30.95
C CYS A 19 -30.16 -5.36 30.72
N GLY A 20 -30.93 -6.29 30.15
CA GLY A 20 -30.32 -7.42 29.43
C GLY A 20 -29.88 -6.89 28.09
N ASP A 21 -28.66 -7.23 27.66
CA ASP A 21 -28.24 -6.98 26.28
C ASP A 21 -29.33 -7.51 25.33
N PRO A 22 -29.81 -6.73 24.38
CA PRO A 22 -30.80 -7.22 23.43
C PRO A 22 -30.15 -8.42 22.71
N GLU A 23 -30.69 -9.63 22.97
CA GLU A 23 -30.38 -10.76 22.10
C GLU A 23 -30.78 -10.37 20.68
N LEU A 24 -29.80 -10.03 19.87
CA LEU A 24 -30.02 -9.79 18.45
C LEU A 24 -30.61 -11.10 17.86
N PRO A 25 -31.74 -11.04 17.13
CA PRO A 25 -32.44 -12.22 16.63
C PRO A 25 -31.65 -12.96 15.54
N VAL A 26 -30.45 -12.50 15.24
CA VAL A 26 -29.50 -13.14 14.32
C VAL A 26 -28.16 -13.13 15.04
N GLU A 27 -27.61 -14.28 15.33
CA GLU A 27 -26.19 -14.40 15.64
C GLU A 27 -25.44 -13.84 14.43
N LEU A 28 -24.92 -12.60 14.57
CA LEU A 28 -24.16 -11.96 13.53
C LEU A 28 -22.83 -12.71 13.40
N PHE A 29 -22.85 -13.70 12.50
CA PHE A 29 -21.63 -14.39 12.04
C PHE A 29 -20.80 -15.09 13.14
N PRO A 30 -21.32 -16.14 13.81
CA PRO A 30 -20.55 -16.89 14.80
C PRO A 30 -19.29 -17.55 14.23
N GLU A 31 -19.15 -17.59 12.91
CA GLU A 31 -18.01 -18.16 12.19
C GLU A 31 -17.17 -17.12 11.42
N MET A 32 -17.32 -15.84 11.71
CA MET A 32 -16.47 -14.82 11.05
C MET A 32 -15.03 -14.93 11.54
N GLU A 33 -14.17 -15.43 10.69
CA GLU A 33 -12.74 -15.41 10.91
C GLU A 33 -12.15 -14.06 10.45
N TYR A 34 -11.22 -13.53 11.25
CA TYR A 34 -10.50 -12.32 10.87
C TYR A 34 -9.57 -12.60 9.68
N GLY A 35 -9.62 -11.75 8.67
CA GLY A 35 -8.62 -11.69 7.61
C GLY A 35 -7.34 -11.02 8.09
N ALA A 36 -6.36 -10.92 7.17
CA ALA A 36 -5.12 -10.20 7.42
C ALA A 36 -4.77 -9.27 6.27
N TYR A 37 -4.11 -8.15 6.58
CA TYR A 37 -3.52 -7.25 5.60
C TYR A 37 -2.31 -6.52 6.18
N ALA A 38 -1.39 -6.11 5.32
CA ALA A 38 -0.32 -5.18 5.67
C ALA A 38 -0.78 -3.76 5.32
N ARG A 39 -0.75 -2.85 6.29
CA ARG A 39 -1.04 -1.43 6.10
C ARG A 39 0.23 -0.69 5.76
N LYS A 40 0.25 0.02 4.64
CA LYS A 40 1.35 0.91 4.30
C LYS A 40 1.29 2.17 5.15
N MET A 41 2.27 2.34 6.04
CA MET A 41 2.39 3.48 6.95
C MET A 41 3.15 4.63 6.30
N SER A 42 4.24 4.31 5.58
CA SER A 42 5.01 5.30 4.83
C SER A 42 5.62 4.68 3.58
N GLN A 43 5.99 5.55 2.66
CA GLN A 43 6.76 5.21 1.47
C GLN A 43 7.63 6.41 1.11
N THR A 44 8.92 6.18 0.88
CA THR A 44 9.89 7.18 0.42
C THR A 44 10.75 6.61 -0.70
N GLY A 45 11.48 7.50 -1.38
CA GLY A 45 12.33 7.12 -2.50
C GLY A 45 11.57 7.00 -3.83
N GLU A 46 12.32 6.75 -4.89
CA GLU A 46 11.83 6.61 -6.25
C GLU A 46 12.79 5.74 -7.09
N PHE A 47 12.35 5.28 -8.25
CA PHE A 47 13.21 4.60 -9.20
C PHE A 47 13.70 5.58 -10.28
N ASN A 48 14.89 6.09 -10.07
CA ASN A 48 15.54 7.03 -10.97
C ASN A 48 16.36 6.28 -12.03
N TYR A 49 15.97 6.42 -13.30
CA TYR A 49 16.62 5.77 -14.44
C TYR A 49 18.13 6.04 -14.53
N PHE A 50 18.57 7.20 -14.08
CA PHE A 50 20.00 7.60 -14.13
C PHE A 50 20.78 7.22 -12.87
N ALA A 51 20.10 6.64 -11.87
CA ALA A 51 20.70 6.31 -10.58
C ALA A 51 20.29 4.90 -10.08
N ILE A 52 20.29 3.92 -10.96
CA ILE A 52 19.77 2.55 -10.74
C ILE A 52 20.35 1.92 -9.49
N GLU A 53 21.67 2.01 -9.30
CA GLU A 53 22.37 1.33 -8.19
C GLU A 53 22.08 1.96 -6.82
N SER A 54 21.67 3.23 -6.78
CA SER A 54 21.40 3.97 -5.54
C SER A 54 19.92 4.23 -5.30
N SER A 55 19.06 3.93 -6.27
CA SER A 55 17.62 4.15 -6.17
C SER A 55 16.93 2.98 -5.48
N ALA A 56 16.02 3.30 -4.58
CA ALA A 56 15.17 2.34 -3.90
C ALA A 56 13.84 2.96 -3.47
N LEU A 57 12.87 2.12 -3.21
CA LEU A 57 11.68 2.48 -2.43
C LEU A 57 11.81 1.88 -1.05
N ASP A 58 11.67 2.71 -0.03
CA ASP A 58 11.60 2.31 1.37
C ASP A 58 10.15 2.40 1.83
N ILE A 59 9.61 1.29 2.31
CA ILE A 59 8.22 1.16 2.70
C ILE A 59 8.16 0.62 4.12
N HIS A 60 7.45 1.32 5.00
CA HIS A 60 7.12 0.81 6.32
C HIS A 60 5.70 0.27 6.32
N VAL A 61 5.51 -0.96 6.81
CA VAL A 61 4.21 -1.62 6.93
C VAL A 61 3.95 -2.08 8.36
N GLU A 62 2.68 -2.03 8.75
CA GLU A 62 2.16 -2.68 9.95
C GLU A 62 1.22 -3.82 9.55
N TYR A 63 1.25 -4.91 10.30
CA TYR A 63 0.43 -6.09 10.03
C TYR A 63 -0.83 -6.10 10.89
N TYR A 64 -1.96 -6.29 10.24
CA TYR A 64 -3.28 -6.31 10.86
C TYR A 64 -3.95 -7.66 10.64
N ASP A 65 -4.36 -8.26 11.74
CA ASP A 65 -5.22 -9.44 11.83
C ASP A 65 -6.05 -9.37 13.13
N GLY A 66 -6.67 -10.46 13.56
CA GLY A 66 -7.37 -10.53 14.86
C GLY A 66 -6.45 -10.48 16.08
N ASN A 67 -5.11 -10.47 15.91
CA ASN A 67 -4.11 -10.52 16.98
C ASN A 67 -2.88 -9.65 16.66
N GLN A 68 -3.10 -8.42 16.19
CA GLN A 68 -2.05 -7.41 15.93
C GLN A 68 -0.90 -7.91 15.03
N GLY A 69 -1.22 -8.79 14.06
CA GLY A 69 -0.27 -9.39 13.13
C GLY A 69 0.34 -10.71 13.59
N ALA A 70 0.11 -11.14 14.83
CA ALA A 70 0.78 -12.32 15.41
C ALA A 70 0.39 -13.67 14.76
N ASN A 71 -0.71 -13.71 13.99
CA ASN A 71 -1.10 -14.92 13.26
C ASN A 71 -0.57 -14.94 11.81
N ILE A 72 0.25 -13.97 11.41
CA ILE A 72 0.87 -13.94 10.10
C ILE A 72 2.18 -14.73 10.14
N ALA A 73 2.33 -15.69 9.23
CA ALA A 73 3.52 -16.52 9.12
C ALA A 73 4.58 -15.87 8.22
N GLN A 74 4.15 -15.26 7.12
CA GLN A 74 5.04 -14.65 6.14
C GLN A 74 4.32 -13.62 5.27
N TYR A 75 5.12 -12.74 4.66
CA TYR A 75 4.73 -11.74 3.70
C TYR A 75 5.60 -11.86 2.46
N ASP A 76 5.03 -12.34 1.37
CA ASP A 76 5.73 -12.61 0.11
C ASP A 76 5.63 -11.39 -0.82
N ILE A 77 6.70 -11.11 -1.52
CA ILE A 77 6.85 -10.00 -2.46
C ILE A 77 7.26 -10.57 -3.80
N ASP A 78 6.42 -10.38 -4.81
CA ASP A 78 6.72 -10.69 -6.19
C ASP A 78 6.76 -9.40 -7.01
N VAL A 79 7.40 -9.47 -8.18
CA VAL A 79 7.54 -8.32 -9.06
C VAL A 79 7.38 -8.70 -10.52
N GLU A 80 6.80 -7.80 -11.31
CA GLU A 80 6.76 -7.83 -12.76
C GLU A 80 7.18 -6.47 -13.33
N TYR A 81 7.71 -6.46 -14.56
CA TYR A 81 7.94 -5.22 -15.30
C TYR A 81 6.82 -5.01 -16.32
N VAL A 82 6.24 -3.83 -16.31
CA VAL A 82 5.17 -3.42 -17.23
C VAL A 82 5.70 -2.30 -18.12
N ASP A 83 5.96 -2.65 -19.35
CA ASP A 83 6.34 -1.71 -20.39
C ASP A 83 5.11 -0.93 -20.88
N MET A 84 5.22 0.40 -20.88
CA MET A 84 4.16 1.32 -21.30
C MET A 84 4.46 1.99 -22.64
N ILE A 85 5.65 1.75 -23.19
CA ILE A 85 6.13 2.49 -24.38
C ILE A 85 5.88 1.69 -25.66
N ASP A 86 6.46 0.51 -25.76
CA ASP A 86 6.45 -0.29 -27.02
C ASP A 86 5.25 -1.26 -27.10
N GLY A 87 4.09 -0.83 -26.64
CA GLY A 87 2.88 -1.68 -26.62
C GLY A 87 3.01 -2.88 -25.70
N GLY A 88 3.92 -2.83 -24.72
CA GLY A 88 4.15 -3.88 -23.76
C GLY A 88 5.15 -4.95 -24.19
N ALA A 89 5.86 -4.75 -25.30
CA ALA A 89 6.74 -5.76 -25.91
C ALA A 89 7.90 -6.18 -25.00
N LYS A 90 8.40 -5.26 -24.16
CA LYS A 90 9.47 -5.52 -23.19
C LYS A 90 8.97 -5.99 -21.81
N SER A 91 7.66 -6.13 -21.62
CA SER A 91 7.11 -6.55 -20.33
C SER A 91 7.63 -7.91 -19.90
N VAL A 92 7.95 -8.03 -18.61
CA VAL A 92 8.44 -9.27 -18.01
C VAL A 92 7.44 -9.77 -16.99
N ALA A 93 7.07 -11.05 -17.10
CA ALA A 93 6.10 -11.67 -16.23
C ALA A 93 6.58 -11.71 -14.77
N ARG A 94 5.61 -11.80 -13.86
CA ARG A 94 5.77 -11.86 -12.42
C ARG A 94 6.76 -12.97 -12.00
N LYS A 95 7.67 -12.60 -11.09
CA LYS A 95 8.64 -13.49 -10.45
C LYS A 95 8.70 -13.23 -8.96
N ASP A 96 8.99 -14.28 -8.20
CA ASP A 96 9.23 -14.18 -6.76
C ASP A 96 10.47 -13.33 -6.50
N MET A 97 10.39 -12.39 -5.59
CA MET A 97 11.50 -11.50 -5.24
C MET A 97 12.02 -11.74 -3.81
N ARG A 98 11.12 -11.78 -2.84
CA ARG A 98 11.48 -11.90 -1.43
C ARG A 98 10.33 -12.44 -0.60
N THR A 99 10.63 -13.25 0.40
CA THR A 99 9.75 -13.59 1.51
C THR A 99 10.27 -12.96 2.80
N ILE A 100 9.41 -12.28 3.55
CA ILE A 100 9.66 -11.78 4.89
C ILE A 100 8.94 -12.71 5.85
N SER A 101 9.70 -13.47 6.63
CA SER A 101 9.12 -14.41 7.60
C SER A 101 8.74 -13.71 8.90
N ALA A 102 7.84 -14.33 9.69
CA ALA A 102 7.40 -13.78 10.97
C ALA A 102 8.57 -13.51 11.94
N SER A 103 9.69 -14.22 11.81
CA SER A 103 10.90 -14.00 12.63
C SER A 103 11.64 -12.70 12.31
N GLU A 104 11.35 -12.08 11.17
CA GLU A 104 11.91 -10.79 10.74
C GLU A 104 11.01 -9.61 11.15
N PHE A 105 9.78 -9.88 11.61
CA PHE A 105 8.87 -8.82 12.05
C PHE A 105 9.34 -8.21 13.36
N THR A 106 9.13 -6.90 13.50
CA THR A 106 9.43 -6.14 14.71
C THR A 106 8.13 -5.63 15.33
N THR A 107 8.07 -5.55 16.67
CA THR A 107 6.91 -4.97 17.35
C THR A 107 7.12 -3.46 17.47
N ASN A 108 6.16 -2.67 16.99
CA ASN A 108 6.18 -1.23 17.13
C ASN A 108 5.68 -0.76 18.53
N ALA A 109 5.69 0.57 18.75
CA ALA A 109 5.29 1.15 20.03
C ALA A 109 3.81 0.90 20.40
N ASP A 110 2.96 0.70 19.40
CA ASP A 110 1.52 0.46 19.56
C ASP A 110 1.18 -1.04 19.70
N GLY A 111 2.20 -1.91 19.70
CA GLY A 111 2.07 -3.34 19.87
C GLY A 111 1.77 -4.14 18.60
N TYR A 112 1.75 -3.50 17.43
CA TYR A 112 1.58 -4.18 16.15
C TYR A 112 2.91 -4.72 15.62
N LEU A 113 2.86 -5.88 14.96
CA LEU A 113 3.99 -6.36 14.18
C LEU A 113 4.15 -5.50 12.93
N SER A 114 5.39 -5.24 12.54
CA SER A 114 5.75 -4.33 11.45
C SER A 114 7.01 -4.80 10.73
N SER A 115 7.24 -4.28 9.52
CA SER A 115 8.48 -4.49 8.76
C SER A 115 8.86 -3.24 7.97
N ASP A 116 10.17 -3.06 7.81
CA ASP A 116 10.75 -2.13 6.87
C ASP A 116 11.17 -2.89 5.60
N ILE A 117 10.63 -2.47 4.47
CA ILE A 117 10.82 -3.11 3.18
C ILE A 117 11.62 -2.16 2.29
N ASN A 118 12.83 -2.58 1.92
CA ASN A 118 13.61 -1.88 0.91
C ASN A 118 13.50 -2.63 -0.42
N LEU A 119 13.00 -1.94 -1.45
CA LEU A 119 12.90 -2.42 -2.82
C LEU A 119 13.94 -1.67 -3.66
N GLY A 120 15.15 -2.22 -3.75
CA GLY A 120 16.23 -1.66 -4.56
C GLY A 120 15.96 -1.79 -6.06
N PHE A 121 16.22 -0.75 -6.84
CA PHE A 121 16.00 -0.77 -8.28
C PHE A 121 16.86 -1.82 -8.97
N SER A 122 18.16 -1.83 -8.71
CA SER A 122 19.12 -2.82 -9.25
C SER A 122 18.74 -4.25 -8.83
N ALA A 123 18.35 -4.47 -7.58
CA ALA A 123 17.90 -5.77 -7.09
C ALA A 123 16.62 -6.25 -7.80
N THR A 124 15.68 -5.35 -8.06
CA THR A 124 14.45 -5.62 -8.81
C THR A 124 14.74 -6.06 -10.23
N MET A 125 15.60 -5.33 -10.92
CA MET A 125 16.03 -5.68 -12.29
C MET A 125 16.74 -7.03 -12.32
N SER A 126 17.62 -7.29 -11.35
CA SER A 126 18.32 -8.58 -11.22
C SER A 126 17.35 -9.75 -11.03
N THR A 127 16.31 -9.59 -10.20
CA THR A 127 15.24 -10.58 -10.01
C THR A 127 14.55 -10.92 -11.32
N LEU A 128 14.25 -9.90 -12.12
CA LEU A 128 13.58 -10.07 -13.41
C LEU A 128 14.53 -10.56 -14.51
N GLY A 129 15.85 -10.43 -14.32
CA GLY A 129 16.85 -10.78 -15.31
C GLY A 129 16.90 -9.80 -16.47
N ILE A 130 16.66 -8.52 -16.19
CA ILE A 130 16.67 -7.42 -17.17
C ILE A 130 17.78 -6.43 -16.85
N THR A 131 18.15 -5.66 -17.87
CA THR A 131 19.20 -4.62 -17.82
C THR A 131 18.59 -3.23 -18.06
N GLN A 132 19.41 -2.20 -17.96
CA GLN A 132 18.97 -0.83 -18.25
C GLN A 132 18.46 -0.64 -19.71
N ASP A 133 18.98 -1.42 -20.66
CA ASP A 133 18.55 -1.36 -22.07
C ASP A 133 17.14 -1.96 -22.29
N ASP A 134 16.68 -2.76 -21.34
CA ASP A 134 15.37 -3.42 -21.40
C ASP A 134 14.24 -2.57 -20.78
N ILE A 135 14.57 -1.47 -20.10
CA ILE A 135 13.60 -0.63 -19.40
C ILE A 135 13.50 0.76 -20.02
N ASP A 136 12.33 1.37 -19.89
CA ASP A 136 12.05 2.70 -20.38
C ASP A 136 11.46 3.60 -19.28
N GLY A 137 11.83 4.88 -19.28
CA GLY A 137 11.22 5.87 -18.40
C GLY A 137 9.72 6.01 -18.67
N GLY A 138 8.93 6.12 -17.61
CA GLY A 138 7.47 6.12 -17.68
C GLY A 138 6.83 4.72 -17.60
N SER A 139 7.60 3.66 -17.84
CA SER A 139 7.22 2.29 -17.50
C SER A 139 7.32 2.07 -15.99
N TYR A 140 6.89 0.92 -15.48
CA TYR A 140 6.89 0.69 -14.04
C TYR A 140 7.11 -0.76 -13.67
N PHE A 141 7.62 -0.98 -12.46
CA PHE A 141 7.57 -2.27 -11.79
C PHE A 141 6.28 -2.37 -10.99
N ARG A 142 5.59 -3.51 -11.11
CA ARG A 142 4.43 -3.80 -10.29
C ARG A 142 4.80 -4.86 -9.28
N TYR A 143 4.72 -4.49 -8.02
CA TYR A 143 4.91 -5.41 -6.90
C TYR A 143 3.56 -5.96 -6.46
N TRP A 144 3.57 -7.23 -6.15
CA TRP A 144 2.45 -7.98 -5.61
C TRP A 144 2.84 -8.48 -4.23
N PHE A 145 1.93 -8.36 -3.30
CA PHE A 145 2.18 -8.75 -1.92
C PHE A 145 1.14 -9.78 -1.51
N THR A 146 1.62 -10.84 -0.84
CA THR A 146 0.78 -11.93 -0.38
C THR A 146 1.06 -12.21 1.08
N ILE A 147 0.02 -12.28 1.90
CA ILE A 147 0.10 -12.67 3.30
C ILE A 147 -0.29 -14.14 3.43
N THR A 148 0.55 -14.92 4.08
CA THR A 148 0.22 -16.28 4.52
C THR A 148 0.12 -16.30 6.04
N MET A 149 -1.00 -16.78 6.56
CA MET A 149 -1.23 -16.92 8.00
C MET A 149 -0.69 -18.25 8.55
N THR A 150 -0.53 -18.34 9.86
CA THR A 150 -0.05 -19.54 10.54
C THR A 150 -0.99 -20.74 10.41
N ASP A 151 -2.27 -20.52 10.15
CA ASP A 151 -3.29 -21.55 9.86
C ASP A 151 -3.34 -21.97 8.38
N GLY A 152 -2.51 -21.36 7.52
CA GLY A 152 -2.42 -21.65 6.08
C GLY A 152 -3.35 -20.83 5.20
N ARG A 153 -4.18 -19.94 5.75
CA ARG A 153 -4.97 -19.01 4.92
C ARG A 153 -4.07 -18.02 4.23
N VAL A 154 -4.41 -17.67 2.99
CA VAL A 154 -3.63 -16.78 2.14
C VAL A 154 -4.50 -15.60 1.70
N PHE A 155 -3.96 -14.39 1.82
CA PHE A 155 -4.60 -13.15 1.39
C PHE A 155 -3.72 -12.43 0.38
N ASP A 156 -4.30 -12.09 -0.76
CA ASP A 156 -3.66 -11.37 -1.85
C ASP A 156 -4.61 -10.33 -2.47
N TYR A 157 -4.15 -9.65 -3.51
CA TYR A 157 -4.94 -8.65 -4.23
C TYR A 157 -6.24 -9.21 -4.82
N ASN A 158 -6.29 -10.49 -5.22
CA ASN A 158 -7.40 -11.07 -5.96
C ASN A 158 -8.50 -11.62 -5.04
N ASN A 159 -8.14 -12.07 -3.84
CA ASN A 159 -9.09 -12.64 -2.88
C ASN A 159 -9.48 -11.67 -1.76
N THR A 160 -8.94 -10.46 -1.77
CA THR A 160 -9.27 -9.40 -0.80
C THR A 160 -10.37 -8.50 -1.35
N GLY A 161 -11.30 -8.12 -0.49
CA GLY A 161 -12.45 -7.28 -0.90
C GLY A 161 -12.03 -5.93 -1.47
N PRO A 162 -12.71 -5.43 -2.52
CA PRO A 162 -12.34 -4.20 -3.21
C PRO A 162 -12.32 -2.98 -2.28
N ASN A 163 -13.15 -2.94 -1.27
CA ASN A 163 -13.16 -1.84 -0.29
C ASN A 163 -11.88 -1.77 0.55
N LEU A 164 -11.22 -2.90 0.80
CA LEU A 164 -9.95 -2.91 1.54
C LEU A 164 -8.79 -2.45 0.65
N VAL A 165 -8.70 -2.96 -0.58
CA VAL A 165 -7.59 -2.65 -1.49
C VAL A 165 -7.68 -1.26 -2.12
N SER A 166 -8.87 -0.65 -2.22
CA SER A 166 -9.07 0.67 -2.83
C SER A 166 -9.21 1.82 -1.82
N SER A 167 -9.44 1.52 -0.55
CA SER A 167 -9.67 2.54 0.47
C SER A 167 -8.36 3.08 1.03
N SER A 168 -8.18 4.39 0.96
CA SER A 168 -7.06 5.10 1.61
C SER A 168 -7.07 4.96 3.14
N ALA A 169 -8.22 4.69 3.75
CA ALA A 169 -8.34 4.51 5.19
C ALA A 169 -7.61 3.24 5.68
N PHE A 170 -7.65 2.17 4.89
CA PHE A 170 -6.93 0.92 5.21
C PHE A 170 -5.48 0.95 4.71
N ALA A 171 -5.21 1.64 3.61
CA ALA A 171 -3.90 1.69 2.94
C ALA A 171 -3.28 0.28 2.77
N ALA A 172 -4.14 -0.73 2.49
CA ALA A 172 -3.73 -2.13 2.41
C ALA A 172 -2.78 -2.35 1.22
N LEU A 173 -1.61 -2.90 1.51
CA LEU A 173 -0.54 -3.09 0.54
C LEU A 173 -0.55 -4.52 -0.01
N PHE A 174 -1.39 -4.76 -1.02
CA PHE A 174 -1.40 -5.99 -1.81
C PHE A 174 -0.84 -5.79 -3.22
N ARG A 175 -0.75 -4.55 -3.68
CA ARG A 175 -0.16 -4.19 -4.96
C ARG A 175 0.42 -2.76 -4.92
N LEU A 176 1.58 -2.58 -5.54
CA LEU A 176 2.25 -1.28 -5.69
C LEU A 176 2.81 -1.14 -7.11
N ASN A 177 2.54 -0.02 -7.76
CA ASN A 177 3.22 0.35 -9.00
C ASN A 177 4.32 1.36 -8.67
N ALA A 178 5.56 1.02 -9.01
CA ALA A 178 6.74 1.86 -8.86
C ALA A 178 7.18 2.34 -10.24
N TYR A 179 6.91 3.58 -10.55
CA TYR A 179 7.23 4.17 -11.84
C TYR A 179 8.72 4.48 -11.97
N ILE A 180 9.27 4.24 -13.15
CA ILE A 180 10.64 4.61 -13.49
C ILE A 180 10.62 6.08 -13.93
N VAL A 181 11.26 6.93 -13.15
CA VAL A 181 11.34 8.36 -13.44
C VAL A 181 12.64 8.68 -14.16
N CYS A 182 12.55 9.54 -15.16
CA CYS A 182 13.70 10.14 -15.85
C CYS A 182 13.71 11.63 -15.49
N PRO A 183 14.35 12.03 -14.38
CA PRO A 183 14.43 13.43 -14.04
C PRO A 183 15.17 14.18 -15.17
N SER A 184 14.49 15.16 -15.76
CA SER A 184 15.11 16.03 -16.75
C SER A 184 15.82 17.17 -16.04
N SER A 185 17.11 17.35 -16.31
CA SER A 185 17.86 18.52 -15.86
C SER A 185 17.59 19.75 -16.75
N LEU A 186 16.32 19.96 -17.12
CA LEU A 186 15.91 21.19 -17.80
C LEU A 186 15.86 22.32 -16.77
N GLU A 187 17.05 22.66 -16.23
CA GLU A 187 17.25 23.94 -15.55
C GLU A 187 17.54 24.98 -16.60
N GLY A 188 16.66 25.96 -16.75
CA GLY A 188 16.85 27.08 -17.64
C GLY A 188 15.54 27.71 -18.09
N ASP A 189 15.64 28.93 -18.57
CA ASP A 189 14.53 29.61 -19.22
C ASP A 189 14.25 28.94 -20.58
N VAL A 190 13.08 28.34 -20.74
CA VAL A 190 12.65 27.85 -22.04
C VAL A 190 12.13 29.02 -22.85
N ILE A 191 12.95 29.45 -23.80
CA ILE A 191 12.51 30.43 -24.82
C ILE A 191 11.83 29.63 -25.94
N ILE A 192 10.51 29.83 -26.08
CA ILE A 192 9.79 29.30 -27.23
C ILE A 192 10.05 30.29 -28.36
N ASP A 193 10.97 29.97 -29.25
CA ASP A 193 11.20 30.73 -30.47
C ASP A 193 10.12 30.37 -31.51
N SER A 194 9.16 31.24 -31.68
CA SER A 194 8.08 31.08 -32.68
C SER A 194 8.49 31.68 -34.03
N GLU A 195 9.51 31.14 -34.67
CA GLU A 195 9.84 31.59 -36.04
C GLU A 195 8.77 31.23 -37.08
N ASP A 196 7.82 30.36 -36.75
CA ASP A 196 6.72 29.98 -37.66
C ASP A 196 5.37 30.64 -37.32
N GLY A 197 5.36 31.95 -37.22
CA GLY A 197 4.22 32.83 -37.58
C GLY A 197 2.83 32.61 -36.91
N GLY A 198 2.66 31.75 -35.93
CA GLY A 198 1.33 31.41 -35.37
C GLY A 198 1.02 31.91 -33.96
N LEU A 199 2.01 32.23 -33.16
CA LEU A 199 1.84 32.59 -31.74
C LEU A 199 2.24 34.03 -31.38
N SER A 200 2.64 34.84 -32.35
CA SER A 200 3.09 36.21 -32.12
C SER A 200 2.02 37.16 -31.54
N THR A 201 0.77 36.75 -31.53
CA THR A 201 -0.36 37.53 -30.98
C THR A 201 -0.69 37.24 -29.53
N LEU A 202 -0.06 36.21 -28.91
CA LEU A 202 -0.38 35.77 -27.54
C LEU A 202 0.59 36.27 -26.46
N GLY A 203 1.64 37.00 -26.82
CA GLY A 203 2.64 37.49 -25.88
C GLY A 203 3.63 36.39 -25.45
N TYR A 204 4.78 36.81 -24.96
CA TYR A 204 5.82 35.91 -24.43
C TYR A 204 5.37 35.26 -23.14
N TRP A 205 5.39 33.94 -23.11
CA TRP A 205 5.22 33.18 -21.88
C TRP A 205 6.57 32.65 -21.43
N THR A 206 7.08 33.13 -20.32
CA THR A 206 8.26 32.59 -19.64
C THR A 206 7.81 31.54 -18.65
N PHE A 207 8.22 30.29 -18.84
CA PHE A 207 8.07 29.22 -17.84
C PHE A 207 9.40 29.08 -17.10
N SER A 208 9.42 29.38 -15.81
CA SER A 208 10.54 29.00 -14.95
C SER A 208 10.31 27.57 -14.47
N VAL A 209 11.16 26.64 -14.91
CA VAL A 209 11.25 25.32 -14.31
C VAL A 209 12.25 25.43 -13.16
N THR A 210 11.78 25.62 -11.94
CA THR A 210 12.64 25.49 -10.75
C THR A 210 12.80 24.01 -10.46
N GLY A 211 13.90 23.42 -10.89
CA GLY A 211 14.33 22.10 -10.43
C GLY A 211 14.72 22.21 -8.96
N HIS A 212 14.09 21.37 -8.12
CA HIS A 212 14.58 21.17 -6.76
C HIS A 212 15.73 20.17 -6.88
N VAL A 213 16.93 20.66 -6.64
CA VAL A 213 18.13 19.82 -6.47
C VAL A 213 18.32 19.72 -4.97
N ASP A 214 17.99 18.56 -4.39
CA ASP A 214 18.48 18.15 -3.07
C ASP A 214 19.65 17.17 -3.25
#